data_af3c3d7b43e19dd385d1171d7f11a9f0
#
_entry.id   af3c3d7b43e19dd385d1171d7f11a9f0
#
_cell.length_a   1.000
_cell.length_b   1.000
_cell.length_c   1.000
_cell.angle_alpha   90.00
_cell.angle_beta   90.00
_cell.angle_gamma   90.00
#
_symmetry.space_group_name_H-M   'P 1'
#
loop_
_entity.id
_entity.type
_entity.pdbx_description
1 polymer ?
#
loop_
_entity_poly.entity_id
_entity_poly.type
_entity_poly.pdbx_seq_one_letter_code
_entity_poly.pdbx_strand_id
1 'polypeptide(L)'
;MKLQNLSYNKGFILAFTIGFIVRLIPELLSFPYPIGWDTIYYAARINDGVVLTHWSDVFSTWLIYGILITLGNLTRLDPFLLLKIVAPLLYGGTTAGIFFVAWKKFNWAVTKSLLVSAFFALQLAALALSWHFYRNVFGAMILLFTIPFLRQDIGWKGTVGLSALSLLIVWGHEIAAVSLFAMVAGMFVLSVLRKETIPYKLFIAIIPAVIIFCGNIVFVSPYPNPMESNFLRLSDSVWAHPAGLFFLTDYLSVSTPIESYTSYFDLFSSVASLFILLYAFLVPLAVVGYFKDKSFNFWALLLAVGSFSCLILPFSALFLWGRWMLMLVYPLTFFAVNGLWKIKCGNAFDVSRFFSWFKAPKKMGIALSLISIVLGGLFMSWPLVDGKYGVIGWGNTFKYVPSTMQSSSVPICDTEGTVDAFEWLNTHMTNDSSLLVHDVFKFWTMLYLDQSYTAILFDNNLDEASKLAVQQGFESAYFVWWNQDIGWYNLQNSNDLVSVFDSGRISVFQVI
;
A
#
# COMPACT_ATOMS: atom_id res chain seq x y z
N MET A 1 -22.54 -14.48 25.15
CA MET A 1 -22.47 -13.05 25.54
C MET A 1 -23.42 -12.25 24.63
N LYS A 2 -24.47 -11.59 25.20
CA LYS A 2 -25.39 -10.80 24.39
C LYS A 2 -24.66 -9.54 23.95
N LEU A 3 -24.29 -9.42 22.67
CA LEU A 3 -23.58 -8.29 22.05
C LEU A 3 -24.31 -6.92 22.23
N GLN A 4 -25.58 -6.96 22.66
CA GLN A 4 -26.42 -5.77 22.86
C GLN A 4 -25.98 -4.85 24.03
N ASN A 5 -25.20 -5.36 24.99
CA ASN A 5 -24.75 -4.60 26.18
C ASN A 5 -23.26 -4.26 26.15
N LEU A 6 -22.63 -4.23 24.96
CA LEU A 6 -21.21 -3.94 24.84
C LEU A 6 -20.99 -2.42 25.04
N SER A 7 -20.12 -2.05 26.02
CA SER A 7 -19.73 -0.66 26.21
C SER A 7 -18.78 -0.21 25.09
N TYR A 8 -18.70 1.11 24.87
CA TYR A 8 -17.79 1.70 23.88
C TYR A 8 -16.34 1.19 24.03
N ASN A 9 -15.77 1.27 25.24
CA ASN A 9 -14.39 0.89 25.48
C ASN A 9 -14.12 -0.59 25.10
N LYS A 10 -15.04 -1.49 25.48
CA LYS A 10 -14.93 -2.90 25.11
C LYS A 10 -15.04 -3.11 23.59
N GLY A 11 -15.95 -2.38 22.94
CA GLY A 11 -16.09 -2.41 21.48
C GLY A 11 -14.83 -1.91 20.76
N PHE A 12 -14.24 -0.82 21.24
CA PHE A 12 -13.01 -0.24 20.69
C PHE A 12 -11.82 -1.20 20.83
N ILE A 13 -11.60 -1.74 22.04
CA ILE A 13 -10.52 -2.72 22.27
C ILE A 13 -10.73 -3.97 21.41
N LEU A 14 -11.97 -4.46 21.31
CA LEU A 14 -12.27 -5.64 20.49
C LEU A 14 -12.03 -5.37 19.00
N ALA A 15 -12.36 -4.17 18.49
CA ALA A 15 -12.06 -3.78 17.12
C ALA A 15 -10.55 -3.77 16.86
N PHE A 16 -9.76 -3.19 17.78
CA PHE A 16 -8.30 -3.24 17.72
C PHE A 16 -7.78 -4.69 17.69
N THR A 17 -8.24 -5.51 18.63
CA THR A 17 -7.80 -6.92 18.77
C THR A 17 -8.12 -7.74 17.52
N ILE A 18 -9.29 -7.54 16.90
CA ILE A 18 -9.65 -8.23 15.65
C ILE A 18 -8.63 -7.88 14.54
N GLY A 19 -8.38 -6.62 14.30
CA GLY A 19 -7.42 -6.21 13.27
C GLY A 19 -6.01 -6.69 13.59
N PHE A 20 -5.58 -6.58 14.84
CA PHE A 20 -4.28 -7.04 15.29
C PHE A 20 -4.09 -8.55 15.04
N ILE A 21 -5.05 -9.37 15.44
CA ILE A 21 -4.97 -10.84 15.25
C ILE A 21 -5.01 -11.20 13.78
N VAL A 22 -5.91 -10.60 13.00
CA VAL A 22 -6.02 -10.87 11.57
C VAL A 22 -4.69 -10.59 10.86
N ARG A 23 -4.02 -9.49 11.20
CA ARG A 23 -2.74 -9.15 10.57
C ARG A 23 -1.55 -9.93 11.16
N LEU A 24 -1.64 -10.37 12.40
CA LEU A 24 -0.62 -11.19 13.06
C LEU A 24 -0.52 -12.59 12.43
N ILE A 25 -1.62 -13.18 11.99
CA ILE A 25 -1.64 -14.53 11.41
C ILE A 25 -0.61 -14.67 10.27
N PRO A 26 -0.64 -13.86 9.18
CA PRO A 26 0.33 -14.00 8.10
C PRO A 26 1.77 -13.72 8.56
N GLU A 27 1.99 -12.87 9.57
CA GLU A 27 3.32 -12.64 10.12
C GLU A 27 3.88 -13.86 10.85
N LEU A 28 3.04 -14.62 11.53
CA LEU A 28 3.44 -15.87 12.18
C LEU A 28 3.70 -16.96 11.14
N LEU A 29 2.90 -17.03 10.07
CA LEU A 29 3.05 -18.02 9.02
C LEU A 29 4.31 -17.81 8.17
N SER A 30 4.80 -16.58 8.07
CA SER A 30 6.01 -16.23 7.31
C SER A 30 7.28 -16.19 8.17
N PHE A 31 7.19 -16.42 9.49
CA PHE A 31 8.33 -16.31 10.39
C PHE A 31 9.51 -17.22 9.96
N PRO A 32 10.78 -16.73 10.03
CA PRO A 32 11.23 -15.45 10.59
C PRO A 32 11.12 -14.26 9.62
N TYR A 33 10.89 -14.50 8.34
CA TYR A 33 10.95 -13.49 7.28
C TYR A 33 9.65 -12.66 7.20
N PRO A 34 9.75 -11.37 6.85
CA PRO A 34 8.58 -10.51 6.72
C PRO A 34 7.82 -10.81 5.44
N ILE A 35 6.55 -10.42 5.42
CA ILE A 35 5.72 -10.39 4.22
C ILE A 35 5.51 -8.96 3.74
N GLY A 36 5.37 -8.80 2.44
CA GLY A 36 5.10 -7.53 1.79
C GLY A 36 6.26 -7.08 0.90
N TRP A 37 5.91 -6.56 -0.28
CA TRP A 37 6.89 -6.13 -1.28
C TRP A 37 7.84 -5.05 -0.74
N ASP A 38 7.28 -4.00 -0.12
CA ASP A 38 8.06 -2.87 0.39
C ASP A 38 8.67 -3.15 1.79
N THR A 39 8.40 -4.29 2.40
CA THR A 39 8.82 -4.56 3.79
C THR A 39 10.34 -4.62 3.92
N ILE A 40 11.02 -5.16 2.91
CA ILE A 40 12.48 -5.18 2.84
C ILE A 40 13.04 -3.74 2.81
N TYR A 41 12.40 -2.84 2.07
CA TYR A 41 12.79 -1.42 2.05
C TYR A 41 12.66 -0.78 3.44
N TYR A 42 11.57 -1.07 4.19
CA TYR A 42 11.45 -0.58 5.56
C TYR A 42 12.54 -1.16 6.48
N ALA A 43 12.87 -2.44 6.31
CA ALA A 43 13.95 -3.07 7.07
C ALA A 43 15.32 -2.42 6.77
N ALA A 44 15.61 -2.19 5.49
CA ALA A 44 16.82 -1.49 5.08
C ALA A 44 16.91 -0.07 5.65
N ARG A 45 15.78 0.68 5.65
CA ARG A 45 15.71 2.02 6.27
C ARG A 45 15.93 2.02 7.79
N ILE A 46 15.45 0.98 8.48
CA ILE A 46 15.67 0.82 9.92
C ILE A 46 17.15 0.54 10.18
N ASN A 47 17.78 -0.32 9.38
CA ASN A 47 19.17 -0.68 9.49
C ASN A 47 20.10 0.51 9.21
N ASP A 48 19.81 1.33 8.20
CA ASP A 48 20.51 2.57 7.86
C ASP A 48 20.49 3.57 9.03
N GLY A 49 19.41 3.59 9.81
CA GLY A 49 19.31 4.37 11.05
C GLY A 49 19.15 5.88 10.86
N VAL A 50 19.12 6.37 9.63
CA VAL A 50 19.04 7.80 9.31
C VAL A 50 17.60 8.22 9.04
N VAL A 51 17.10 9.20 9.81
CA VAL A 51 15.72 9.72 9.67
C VAL A 51 15.66 10.88 8.68
N LEU A 52 16.53 11.87 8.85
CA LEU A 52 16.59 13.09 8.06
C LEU A 52 18.04 13.36 7.68
N THR A 53 18.32 13.51 6.39
CA THR A 53 19.66 13.82 5.87
C THR A 53 19.81 15.31 5.52
N HIS A 54 18.71 15.91 5.07
CA HIS A 54 18.69 17.31 4.66
C HIS A 54 17.55 18.07 5.34
N TRP A 55 17.66 19.37 5.42
CA TRP A 55 16.61 20.23 5.98
C TRP A 55 15.27 20.08 5.25
N SER A 56 15.30 19.79 3.93
CA SER A 56 14.11 19.55 3.11
C SER A 56 13.33 18.32 3.52
N ASP A 57 13.98 17.35 4.16
CA ASP A 57 13.34 16.09 4.56
C ASP A 57 12.25 16.30 5.60
N VAL A 58 12.25 17.44 6.31
CA VAL A 58 11.16 17.84 7.21
C VAL A 58 9.82 17.94 6.46
N PHE A 59 9.85 18.25 5.17
CA PHE A 59 8.65 18.30 4.34
C PHE A 59 8.24 16.91 3.80
N SER A 60 9.08 15.90 3.92
CA SER A 60 8.81 14.54 3.44
C SER A 60 7.86 13.76 4.37
N THR A 61 7.47 12.57 3.96
CA THR A 61 6.67 11.64 4.76
C THR A 61 7.55 10.76 5.65
N TRP A 62 8.34 11.38 6.49
CA TRP A 62 9.38 10.74 7.31
C TRP A 62 8.87 10.10 8.60
N LEU A 63 7.67 10.45 9.08
CA LEU A 63 7.24 10.19 10.46
C LEU A 63 7.28 8.71 10.84
N ILE A 64 6.80 7.82 9.98
CA ILE A 64 6.81 6.38 10.28
C ILE A 64 8.23 5.83 10.35
N TYR A 65 9.14 6.30 9.48
CA TYR A 65 10.55 5.92 9.52
C TYR A 65 11.20 6.41 10.81
N GLY A 66 10.93 7.65 11.21
CA GLY A 66 11.41 8.19 12.48
C GLY A 66 10.97 7.34 13.68
N ILE A 67 9.72 6.90 13.69
CA ILE A 67 9.19 6.00 14.73
C ILE A 67 9.89 4.64 14.67
N LEU A 68 10.00 4.02 13.50
CA LEU A 68 10.60 2.68 13.34
C LEU A 68 12.08 2.68 13.69
N ILE A 69 12.86 3.65 13.20
CA ILE A 69 14.29 3.81 13.50
C ILE A 69 14.50 4.03 15.00
N THR A 70 13.69 4.91 15.60
CA THR A 70 13.78 5.15 17.06
C THR A 70 13.47 3.90 17.85
N LEU A 71 12.44 3.15 17.48
CA LEU A 71 12.10 1.88 18.13
C LEU A 71 13.21 0.83 17.91
N GLY A 72 13.76 0.71 16.70
CA GLY A 72 14.88 -0.18 16.41
C GLY A 72 16.08 0.12 17.29
N ASN A 73 16.48 1.39 17.37
CA ASN A 73 17.61 1.84 18.19
C ASN A 73 17.39 1.61 19.70
N LEU A 74 16.16 1.80 20.18
CA LEU A 74 15.82 1.60 21.60
C LEU A 74 15.75 0.13 21.98
N THR A 75 15.15 -0.69 21.13
CA THR A 75 14.90 -2.10 21.42
C THR A 75 16.03 -3.02 20.98
N ARG A 76 16.84 -2.58 20.01
CA ARG A 76 17.87 -3.38 19.33
C ARG A 76 17.31 -4.67 18.71
N LEU A 77 16.03 -4.67 18.39
CA LEU A 77 15.40 -5.78 17.69
C LEU A 77 15.88 -5.82 16.25
N ASP A 78 15.98 -7.02 15.72
CA ASP A 78 16.13 -7.25 14.30
C ASP A 78 15.04 -6.48 13.53
N PRO A 79 15.37 -5.79 12.43
CA PRO A 79 14.40 -5.00 11.66
C PRO A 79 13.15 -5.78 11.23
N PHE A 80 13.31 -7.06 10.85
CA PHE A 80 12.17 -7.90 10.45
C PHE A 80 11.25 -8.20 11.64
N LEU A 81 11.85 -8.53 12.80
CA LEU A 81 11.09 -8.78 14.02
C LEU A 81 10.34 -7.52 14.47
N LEU A 82 10.97 -6.36 14.37
CA LEU A 82 10.31 -5.08 14.67
C LEU A 82 9.10 -4.85 13.75
N LEU A 83 9.25 -5.08 12.44
CA LEU A 83 8.18 -4.91 11.47
C LEU A 83 7.04 -5.91 11.68
N LYS A 84 7.35 -7.17 12.06
CA LYS A 84 6.36 -8.20 12.41
C LYS A 84 5.50 -7.82 13.62
N ILE A 85 6.01 -6.98 14.52
CA ILE A 85 5.28 -6.44 15.67
C ILE A 85 4.47 -5.21 15.26
N VAL A 86 5.10 -4.28 14.53
CA VAL A 86 4.50 -2.98 14.20
C VAL A 86 3.37 -3.12 13.18
N ALA A 87 3.47 -3.99 12.18
CA ALA A 87 2.44 -4.15 11.17
C ALA A 87 1.07 -4.58 11.76
N PRO A 88 0.97 -5.59 12.65
CA PRO A 88 -0.27 -5.90 13.36
C PRO A 88 -0.79 -4.76 14.24
N LEU A 89 0.10 -4.01 14.90
CA LEU A 89 -0.28 -2.86 15.72
C LEU A 89 -0.92 -1.74 14.87
N LEU A 90 -0.33 -1.42 13.72
CA LEU A 90 -0.87 -0.44 12.77
C LEU A 90 -2.23 -0.87 12.23
N TYR A 91 -2.38 -2.14 11.89
CA TYR A 91 -3.63 -2.67 11.37
C TYR A 91 -4.73 -2.72 12.43
N GLY A 92 -4.37 -3.12 13.66
CA GLY A 92 -5.24 -3.02 14.83
C GLY A 92 -5.71 -1.59 15.09
N GLY A 93 -4.78 -0.62 15.03
CA GLY A 93 -5.07 0.80 15.13
C GLY A 93 -6.02 1.29 14.03
N THR A 94 -5.82 0.83 12.80
CA THR A 94 -6.69 1.18 11.67
C THR A 94 -8.11 0.64 11.87
N THR A 95 -8.27 -0.60 12.28
CA THR A 95 -9.59 -1.19 12.55
C THR A 95 -10.30 -0.54 13.73
N ALA A 96 -9.56 -0.12 14.77
CA ALA A 96 -10.07 0.70 15.85
C ALA A 96 -10.49 2.10 15.34
N GLY A 97 -9.76 2.69 14.41
CA GLY A 97 -10.12 3.93 13.73
C GLY A 97 -11.43 3.81 12.93
N ILE A 98 -11.64 2.70 12.20
CA ILE A 98 -12.92 2.39 11.53
C ILE A 98 -14.08 2.33 12.56
N PHE A 99 -13.87 1.64 13.67
CA PHE A 99 -14.86 1.60 14.76
C PHE A 99 -15.18 3.01 15.27
N PHE A 100 -14.15 3.82 15.51
CA PHE A 100 -14.29 5.17 16.03
C PHE A 100 -15.07 6.08 15.09
N VAL A 101 -14.80 6.04 13.78
CA VAL A 101 -15.57 6.76 12.76
C VAL A 101 -17.03 6.32 12.78
N ALA A 102 -17.30 5.02 12.74
CA ALA A 102 -18.67 4.50 12.76
C ALA A 102 -19.46 4.97 13.98
N TRP A 103 -18.85 4.86 15.16
CA TRP A 103 -19.48 5.23 16.41
C TRP A 103 -19.59 6.74 16.59
N LYS A 104 -18.49 7.50 16.37
CA LYS A 104 -18.43 8.93 16.72
C LYS A 104 -18.95 9.84 15.61
N LYS A 105 -18.67 9.53 14.34
CA LYS A 105 -19.09 10.35 13.18
C LYS A 105 -20.50 10.01 12.75
N PHE A 106 -20.83 8.70 12.63
CA PHE A 106 -22.11 8.25 12.11
C PHE A 106 -23.13 7.90 13.21
N ASN A 107 -22.75 8.00 14.49
CA ASN A 107 -23.60 7.66 15.65
C ASN A 107 -24.17 6.23 15.57
N TRP A 108 -23.38 5.27 15.02
CA TRP A 108 -23.82 3.89 14.94
C TRP A 108 -23.74 3.21 16.30
N ALA A 109 -24.66 2.27 16.56
CA ALA A 109 -24.60 1.42 17.73
C ALA A 109 -23.27 0.66 17.78
N VAL A 110 -22.76 0.37 18.97
CA VAL A 110 -21.47 -0.32 19.18
C VAL A 110 -21.38 -1.63 18.39
N THR A 111 -22.48 -2.40 18.33
CA THR A 111 -22.54 -3.66 17.56
C THR A 111 -22.38 -3.45 16.07
N LYS A 112 -22.99 -2.40 15.50
CA LYS A 112 -22.84 -2.07 14.07
C LYS A 112 -21.44 -1.52 13.79
N SER A 113 -20.90 -0.72 14.71
CA SER A 113 -19.53 -0.19 14.61
C SER A 113 -18.49 -1.30 14.69
N LEU A 114 -18.71 -2.30 15.52
CA LEU A 114 -17.84 -3.48 15.58
C LEU A 114 -17.95 -4.34 14.32
N LEU A 115 -19.16 -4.48 13.77
CA LEU A 115 -19.37 -5.23 12.53
C LEU A 115 -18.59 -4.61 11.37
N VAL A 116 -18.60 -3.26 11.22
CA VAL A 116 -17.84 -2.61 10.13
C VAL A 116 -16.34 -2.78 10.33
N SER A 117 -15.83 -2.74 11.55
CA SER A 117 -14.41 -2.97 11.83
C SER A 117 -13.98 -4.40 11.52
N ALA A 118 -14.75 -5.39 11.98
CA ALA A 118 -14.48 -6.80 11.70
C ALA A 118 -14.58 -7.10 10.18
N PHE A 119 -15.56 -6.51 9.51
CA PHE A 119 -15.73 -6.66 8.08
C PHE A 119 -14.59 -6.02 7.30
N PHE A 120 -14.13 -4.82 7.71
CA PHE A 120 -12.95 -4.14 7.15
C PHE A 120 -11.69 -4.99 7.31
N ALA A 121 -11.45 -5.52 8.51
CA ALA A 121 -10.26 -6.30 8.82
C ALA A 121 -10.07 -7.53 7.91
N LEU A 122 -11.14 -8.05 7.34
CA LEU A 122 -11.15 -9.21 6.46
C LEU A 122 -11.30 -8.87 4.97
N GLN A 123 -11.19 -7.58 4.60
CA GLN A 123 -11.23 -7.19 3.20
C GLN A 123 -9.88 -7.38 2.52
N LEU A 124 -9.90 -7.97 1.33
CA LEU A 124 -8.71 -8.22 0.52
C LEU A 124 -7.86 -6.95 0.31
N ALA A 125 -8.50 -5.84 -0.07
CA ALA A 125 -7.80 -4.58 -0.29
C ALA A 125 -7.18 -4.00 0.99
N ALA A 126 -7.84 -4.14 2.15
CA ALA A 126 -7.30 -3.68 3.43
C ALA A 126 -6.09 -4.49 3.87
N LEU A 127 -6.14 -5.81 3.66
CA LEU A 127 -5.02 -6.71 3.92
C LEU A 127 -3.84 -6.40 3.01
N ALA A 128 -4.08 -6.25 1.69
CA ALA A 128 -3.04 -5.89 0.74
C ALA A 128 -2.34 -4.58 1.11
N LEU A 129 -3.10 -3.52 1.45
CA LEU A 129 -2.53 -2.28 1.96
C LEU A 129 -1.63 -2.51 3.19
N SER A 130 -2.05 -3.35 4.13
CA SER A 130 -1.33 -3.59 5.37
C SER A 130 -0.03 -4.38 5.18
N TRP A 131 0.12 -5.10 4.06
CA TRP A 131 1.31 -5.90 3.78
C TRP A 131 2.46 -5.06 3.22
N HIS A 132 2.15 -4.03 2.42
CA HIS A 132 3.15 -3.30 1.65
C HIS A 132 3.32 -1.86 2.12
N PHE A 133 2.23 -1.19 2.47
CA PHE A 133 2.22 0.27 2.59
C PHE A 133 2.08 0.75 4.03
N TYR A 134 3.08 0.49 4.87
CA TYR A 134 3.02 0.91 6.28
C TYR A 134 2.82 2.42 6.45
N ARG A 135 3.46 3.26 5.62
CA ARG A 135 3.21 4.71 5.61
C ARG A 135 1.76 5.04 5.30
N ASN A 136 1.20 4.39 4.27
CA ASN A 136 -0.18 4.60 3.86
C ASN A 136 -1.16 4.19 4.97
N VAL A 137 -0.97 3.01 5.55
CA VAL A 137 -1.78 2.50 6.67
C VAL A 137 -1.69 3.42 7.88
N PHE A 138 -0.48 3.90 8.20
CA PHE A 138 -0.25 4.84 9.30
C PHE A 138 -0.95 6.19 9.07
N GLY A 139 -0.77 6.80 7.89
CA GLY A 139 -1.45 8.04 7.52
C GLY A 139 -2.98 7.88 7.50
N ALA A 140 -3.49 6.77 6.94
CA ALA A 140 -4.92 6.49 6.93
C ALA A 140 -5.48 6.21 8.34
N MET A 141 -4.72 5.56 9.22
CA MET A 141 -5.09 5.37 10.62
C MET A 141 -5.29 6.72 11.32
N ILE A 142 -4.33 7.65 11.20
CA ILE A 142 -4.46 9.00 11.80
C ILE A 142 -5.64 9.75 11.18
N LEU A 143 -5.83 9.64 9.85
CA LEU A 143 -6.96 10.23 9.15
C LEU A 143 -8.30 9.74 9.70
N LEU A 144 -8.45 8.43 9.92
CA LEU A 144 -9.66 7.85 10.52
C LEU A 144 -9.95 8.43 11.91
N PHE A 145 -8.93 8.58 12.75
CA PHE A 145 -9.11 9.25 14.05
C PHE A 145 -9.43 10.74 13.93
N THR A 146 -9.06 11.38 12.83
CA THR A 146 -9.29 12.80 12.55
C THR A 146 -10.69 13.08 12.00
N ILE A 147 -11.26 12.22 11.17
CA ILE A 147 -12.57 12.40 10.51
C ILE A 147 -13.68 12.82 11.46
N PRO A 148 -13.86 12.25 12.68
CA PRO A 148 -14.92 12.67 13.59
C PRO A 148 -14.81 14.12 14.10
N PHE A 149 -13.64 14.74 13.97
CA PHE A 149 -13.41 16.14 14.36
C PHE A 149 -13.68 17.13 13.22
N LEU A 150 -13.92 16.66 12.01
CA LEU A 150 -14.30 17.50 10.87
C LEU A 150 -15.76 17.94 11.02
N ARG A 151 -15.97 19.00 11.82
CA ARG A 151 -17.27 19.60 12.13
C ARG A 151 -17.28 21.09 11.82
N GLN A 152 -18.41 21.61 11.36
CA GLN A 152 -18.54 23.03 11.02
C GLN A 152 -18.39 23.95 12.26
N ASP A 153 -18.79 23.46 13.42
CA ASP A 153 -18.83 24.19 14.71
C ASP A 153 -17.61 23.98 15.59
N ILE A 154 -16.47 23.62 14.99
CA ILE A 154 -15.23 23.38 15.75
C ILE A 154 -14.80 24.64 16.52
N GLY A 155 -14.52 24.49 17.83
CA GLY A 155 -13.96 25.54 18.68
C GLY A 155 -12.44 25.68 18.48
N TRP A 156 -11.83 26.76 18.98
CA TRP A 156 -10.39 27.03 18.81
C TRP A 156 -9.49 25.92 19.37
N LYS A 157 -9.83 25.30 20.50
CA LYS A 157 -9.09 24.14 21.03
C LYS A 157 -9.12 22.97 20.04
N GLY A 158 -10.27 22.74 19.43
CA GLY A 158 -10.43 21.73 18.39
C GLY A 158 -9.66 22.09 17.10
N THR A 159 -9.60 23.37 16.73
CA THR A 159 -8.81 23.87 15.59
C THR A 159 -7.32 23.57 15.77
N VAL A 160 -6.76 23.85 16.97
CA VAL A 160 -5.36 23.53 17.29
C VAL A 160 -5.12 22.01 17.27
N GLY A 161 -6.02 21.23 17.88
CA GLY A 161 -5.91 19.77 17.86
C GLY A 161 -5.99 19.20 16.44
N LEU A 162 -6.89 19.74 15.60
CA LEU A 162 -7.01 19.33 14.20
C LEU A 162 -5.76 19.73 13.40
N SER A 163 -5.15 20.89 13.70
CA SER A 163 -3.90 21.32 13.07
C SER A 163 -2.76 20.35 13.38
N ALA A 164 -2.62 19.93 14.62
CA ALA A 164 -1.62 18.92 15.00
C ALA A 164 -1.87 17.57 14.30
N LEU A 165 -3.12 17.10 14.26
CA LEU A 165 -3.46 15.86 13.56
C LEU A 165 -3.22 15.97 12.05
N SER A 166 -3.50 17.13 11.43
CA SER A 166 -3.27 17.33 10.00
C SER A 166 -1.78 17.31 9.65
N LEU A 167 -0.91 17.84 10.52
CA LEU A 167 0.54 17.72 10.37
C LEU A 167 1.01 16.26 10.45
N LEU A 168 0.51 15.49 11.43
CA LEU A 168 0.84 14.08 11.55
C LEU A 168 0.40 13.27 10.31
N ILE A 169 -0.75 13.63 9.72
CA ILE A 169 -1.24 13.00 8.48
C ILE A 169 -0.28 13.28 7.32
N VAL A 170 0.13 14.53 7.12
CA VAL A 170 1.04 14.92 6.02
C VAL A 170 2.39 14.25 6.15
N TRP A 171 2.97 14.24 7.36
CA TRP A 171 4.22 13.53 7.61
C TRP A 171 4.06 12.00 7.57
N GLY A 172 2.83 11.51 7.71
CA GLY A 172 2.53 10.09 7.61
C GLY A 172 2.45 9.59 6.17
N HIS A 173 1.61 10.23 5.32
CA HIS A 173 1.41 9.81 3.93
C HIS A 173 0.67 10.85 3.07
N GLU A 174 1.14 11.05 1.84
CA GLU A 174 0.64 12.05 0.90
C GLU A 174 -0.84 11.83 0.53
N ILE A 175 -1.26 10.59 0.20
CA ILE A 175 -2.64 10.28 -0.19
C ILE A 175 -3.62 10.53 0.99
N ALA A 176 -3.20 10.25 2.22
CA ALA A 176 -4.01 10.55 3.40
C ALA A 176 -4.17 12.07 3.59
N ALA A 177 -3.10 12.83 3.33
CA ALA A 177 -3.12 14.30 3.38
C ALA A 177 -4.05 14.88 2.31
N VAL A 178 -3.92 14.45 1.04
CA VAL A 178 -4.81 14.86 -0.06
C VAL A 178 -6.25 14.49 0.25
N SER A 179 -6.49 13.33 0.86
CA SER A 179 -7.84 12.92 1.32
C SER A 179 -8.41 13.89 2.36
N LEU A 180 -7.63 14.31 3.34
CA LEU A 180 -8.03 15.31 4.33
C LEU A 180 -8.35 16.65 3.66
N PHE A 181 -7.48 17.12 2.77
CA PHE A 181 -7.66 18.40 2.07
C PHE A 181 -8.93 18.37 1.19
N ALA A 182 -9.17 17.28 0.47
CA ALA A 182 -10.37 17.11 -0.34
C ALA A 182 -11.64 17.12 0.50
N MET A 183 -11.64 16.44 1.67
CA MET A 183 -12.79 16.48 2.58
C MET A 183 -13.08 17.90 3.07
N VAL A 184 -12.05 18.65 3.49
CA VAL A 184 -12.22 20.03 3.99
C VAL A 184 -12.64 20.96 2.84
N ALA A 185 -11.97 20.87 1.67
CA ALA A 185 -12.33 21.67 0.49
C ALA A 185 -13.77 21.36 0.02
N GLY A 186 -14.16 20.09 0.01
CA GLY A 186 -15.51 19.69 -0.34
C GLY A 186 -16.57 20.23 0.63
N MET A 187 -16.29 20.22 1.93
CA MET A 187 -17.16 20.85 2.94
C MET A 187 -17.32 22.35 2.69
N PHE A 188 -16.23 23.04 2.34
CA PHE A 188 -16.26 24.45 1.98
C PHE A 188 -17.12 24.71 0.75
N VAL A 189 -16.81 24.05 -0.36
CA VAL A 189 -17.57 24.22 -1.62
C VAL A 189 -19.05 24.02 -1.39
N LEU A 190 -19.44 22.94 -0.69
CA LEU A 190 -20.84 22.71 -0.37
C LEU A 190 -21.46 23.79 0.52
N SER A 191 -20.71 24.31 1.49
CA SER A 191 -21.20 25.38 2.36
C SER A 191 -21.46 26.66 1.56
N VAL A 192 -20.55 27.01 0.62
CA VAL A 192 -20.73 28.13 -0.29
C VAL A 192 -21.95 27.93 -1.20
N LEU A 193 -22.06 26.77 -1.87
CA LEU A 193 -23.15 26.46 -2.79
C LEU A 193 -24.53 26.44 -2.11
N ARG A 194 -24.58 26.02 -0.85
CA ARG A 194 -25.82 25.95 -0.05
C ARG A 194 -26.09 27.20 0.76
N LYS A 195 -25.22 28.22 0.67
CA LYS A 195 -25.30 29.45 1.46
C LYS A 195 -25.34 29.16 2.98
N GLU A 196 -24.64 28.12 3.43
CA GLU A 196 -24.46 27.76 4.84
C GLU A 196 -23.26 28.54 5.43
N THR A 197 -23.10 28.48 6.75
CA THR A 197 -21.92 29.06 7.42
C THR A 197 -20.63 28.40 6.93
N ILE A 198 -19.66 29.21 6.51
CA ILE A 198 -18.38 28.74 6.00
C ILE A 198 -17.54 28.21 7.18
N PRO A 199 -17.01 26.97 7.08
CA PRO A 199 -16.21 26.37 8.16
C PRO A 199 -14.76 26.88 8.18
N TYR A 200 -14.55 28.22 8.30
CA TYR A 200 -13.22 28.86 8.19
C TYR A 200 -12.19 28.29 9.16
N LYS A 201 -12.61 27.84 10.35
CA LYS A 201 -11.72 27.25 11.35
C LYS A 201 -11.11 25.92 10.90
N LEU A 202 -11.83 25.15 10.08
CA LEU A 202 -11.27 23.94 9.47
C LEU A 202 -10.17 24.30 8.47
N PHE A 203 -10.35 25.39 7.70
CA PHE A 203 -9.30 25.86 6.80
C PHE A 203 -8.07 26.31 7.56
N ILE A 204 -8.23 27.12 8.59
CA ILE A 204 -7.12 27.57 9.45
C ILE A 204 -6.38 26.34 10.00
N ALA A 205 -7.10 25.31 10.42
CA ALA A 205 -6.51 24.10 10.99
C ALA A 205 -5.62 23.34 10.01
N ILE A 206 -5.94 23.33 8.72
CA ILE A 206 -5.14 22.59 7.74
C ILE A 206 -4.01 23.40 7.09
N ILE A 207 -3.95 24.72 7.28
CA ILE A 207 -2.92 25.59 6.67
C ILE A 207 -1.49 25.07 6.93
N PRO A 208 -1.07 24.74 8.18
CA PRO A 208 0.27 24.23 8.41
C PRO A 208 0.56 22.95 7.63
N ALA A 209 -0.40 22.04 7.54
CA ALA A 209 -0.27 20.82 6.77
C ALA A 209 -0.17 21.08 5.26
N VAL A 210 -0.94 22.06 4.73
CA VAL A 210 -0.84 22.47 3.32
C VAL A 210 0.54 23.06 3.03
N ILE A 211 1.11 23.88 3.94
CA ILE A 211 2.47 24.42 3.77
C ILE A 211 3.50 23.29 3.70
N ILE A 212 3.44 22.33 4.62
CA ILE A 212 4.34 21.14 4.59
C ILE A 212 4.15 20.35 3.31
N PHE A 213 2.91 20.13 2.87
CA PHE A 213 2.62 19.39 1.63
C PHE A 213 3.13 20.12 0.38
N CYS A 214 2.96 21.44 0.29
CA CYS A 214 3.54 22.24 -0.78
C CYS A 214 5.08 22.22 -0.73
N GLY A 215 5.66 22.28 0.46
CA GLY A 215 7.10 22.11 0.66
C GLY A 215 7.60 20.73 0.19
N ASN A 216 6.82 19.68 0.42
CA ASN A 216 7.14 18.35 -0.10
C ASN A 216 7.25 18.36 -1.64
N ILE A 217 6.27 18.94 -2.33
CA ILE A 217 6.28 19.01 -3.81
C ILE A 217 7.45 19.84 -4.34
N VAL A 218 7.81 20.92 -3.64
CA VAL A 218 8.80 21.90 -4.14
C VAL A 218 10.24 21.52 -3.78
N PHE A 219 10.46 21.02 -2.56
CA PHE A 219 11.81 20.88 -1.99
C PHE A 219 12.27 19.42 -1.86
N VAL A 220 11.35 18.46 -1.81
CA VAL A 220 11.73 17.06 -1.68
C VAL A 220 11.93 16.49 -3.07
N SER A 221 13.17 16.13 -3.37
CA SER A 221 13.46 15.40 -4.61
C SER A 221 12.90 13.98 -4.50
N PRO A 222 12.19 13.49 -5.48
CA PRO A 222 11.81 12.09 -5.52
C PRO A 222 13.02 11.14 -5.61
N TYR A 223 14.21 11.65 -6.00
CA TYR A 223 15.46 10.89 -6.19
C TYR A 223 16.71 11.78 -6.00
N PRO A 224 17.85 11.23 -5.58
CA PRO A 224 18.11 9.87 -5.16
C PRO A 224 17.76 9.66 -3.68
N ASN A 225 17.36 8.42 -3.34
CA ASN A 225 17.31 7.98 -1.96
C ASN A 225 18.78 7.95 -1.44
N PRO A 226 19.11 8.50 -0.26
CA PRO A 226 20.46 8.41 0.30
C PRO A 226 21.03 7.00 0.34
N MET A 227 20.17 5.99 0.53
CA MET A 227 20.55 4.58 0.53
C MET A 227 20.95 4.04 -0.85
N GLU A 228 20.72 4.80 -1.92
CA GLU A 228 21.09 4.43 -3.30
C GLU A 228 22.42 5.07 -3.74
N SER A 229 23.19 5.64 -2.81
CA SER A 229 24.46 6.32 -3.13
C SER A 229 25.47 5.41 -3.83
N ASN A 230 25.46 4.11 -3.52
CA ASN A 230 26.35 3.11 -4.09
C ASN A 230 25.77 2.38 -5.30
N PHE A 231 24.58 2.80 -5.77
CA PHE A 231 23.95 2.22 -6.96
C PHE A 231 24.29 3.06 -8.20
N LEU A 232 24.90 2.41 -9.17
CA LEU A 232 24.94 2.91 -10.55
C LEU A 232 23.66 2.44 -11.26
N ARG A 233 23.01 3.31 -11.96
CA ARG A 233 21.81 2.95 -12.75
C ARG A 233 22.17 2.82 -14.22
N LEU A 234 21.71 1.74 -14.82
CA LEU A 234 21.76 1.54 -16.25
C LEU A 234 20.68 2.43 -16.89
N SER A 235 21.05 3.48 -17.51
CA SER A 235 20.21 4.50 -18.16
C SER A 235 19.27 5.25 -17.21
N ASP A 236 19.17 6.50 -17.48
CA ASP A 236 18.05 7.34 -17.10
C ASP A 236 16.78 6.76 -17.74
N SER A 237 16.14 5.83 -17.07
CA SER A 237 14.72 5.62 -17.29
C SER A 237 14.06 6.93 -16.84
N VAL A 238 14.23 7.95 -17.65
CA VAL A 238 13.52 9.21 -17.52
C VAL A 238 12.07 8.79 -17.54
N TRP A 239 11.40 8.99 -16.42
CA TRP A 239 9.99 8.83 -16.31
C TRP A 239 9.35 9.78 -17.31
N ALA A 240 9.19 9.32 -18.55
CA ALA A 240 8.55 10.10 -19.58
C ALA A 240 7.08 10.23 -19.16
N HIS A 241 6.69 11.45 -18.80
CA HIS A 241 5.31 11.76 -18.52
C HIS A 241 4.59 11.89 -19.87
N PRO A 242 3.65 10.98 -20.19
CA PRO A 242 2.86 11.13 -21.41
C PRO A 242 2.10 12.45 -21.36
N ALA A 243 2.09 13.17 -22.46
CA ALA A 243 1.37 14.42 -22.61
C ALA A 243 0.03 14.20 -23.32
N GLY A 244 -0.99 14.91 -22.91
CA GLY A 244 -2.31 14.88 -23.55
C GLY A 244 -3.33 13.93 -22.93
N LEU A 245 -4.47 13.77 -23.60
CA LEU A 245 -5.52 12.87 -23.19
C LEU A 245 -5.24 11.46 -23.71
N PHE A 246 -5.46 10.47 -22.87
CA PHE A 246 -5.10 9.09 -23.11
C PHE A 246 -5.64 8.52 -24.43
N PHE A 247 -6.88 8.82 -24.78
CA PHE A 247 -7.52 8.34 -26.00
C PHE A 247 -7.11 9.11 -27.26
N LEU A 248 -6.31 10.19 -27.15
CA LEU A 248 -5.81 11.00 -28.25
C LEU A 248 -4.33 10.75 -28.54
N THR A 249 -3.61 10.08 -27.66
CA THR A 249 -2.18 9.82 -27.81
C THR A 249 -1.91 8.33 -27.69
N ASP A 250 -0.90 7.86 -28.39
CA ASP A 250 -0.35 6.52 -28.16
C ASP A 250 0.44 6.53 -26.83
N TYR A 251 -0.31 6.47 -25.77
CA TYR A 251 0.12 6.56 -24.39
C TYR A 251 1.09 5.45 -23.97
N LEU A 252 1.20 4.42 -24.76
CA LEU A 252 1.66 3.12 -24.32
C LEU A 252 3.02 2.76 -24.89
N SER A 253 3.62 3.69 -25.60
CA SER A 253 5.04 3.64 -25.94
C SER A 253 5.94 3.92 -24.73
N VAL A 254 5.37 4.36 -23.62
CA VAL A 254 6.10 4.63 -22.37
C VAL A 254 6.08 3.39 -21.50
N SER A 255 7.17 2.63 -21.54
CA SER A 255 7.41 1.58 -20.56
C SER A 255 7.69 2.23 -19.21
N THR A 256 6.95 1.83 -18.22
CA THR A 256 7.26 2.17 -16.84
C THR A 256 8.07 1.03 -16.23
N PRO A 257 9.04 1.29 -15.34
CA PRO A 257 9.88 0.24 -14.77
C PRO A 257 9.09 -0.84 -14.00
N ILE A 258 7.89 -0.51 -13.53
CA ILE A 258 7.11 -1.40 -12.67
C ILE A 258 5.88 -1.96 -13.38
N GLU A 259 5.26 -1.21 -14.29
CA GLU A 259 4.03 -1.60 -14.99
C GLU A 259 4.09 -1.08 -16.42
N SER A 260 4.48 -1.93 -17.37
CA SER A 260 4.41 -1.59 -18.79
C SER A 260 3.08 -2.06 -19.36
N TYR A 261 2.26 -1.10 -19.80
CA TYR A 261 1.05 -1.40 -20.56
C TYR A 261 1.35 -1.29 -22.06
N THR A 262 0.95 -2.28 -22.82
CA THR A 262 1.21 -2.31 -24.26
C THR A 262 0.08 -1.69 -25.10
N SER A 263 -1.11 -1.51 -24.50
CA SER A 263 -2.29 -0.93 -25.14
C SER A 263 -3.27 -0.35 -24.13
N TYR A 264 -4.18 0.55 -24.59
CA TYR A 264 -5.29 1.03 -23.77
C TYR A 264 -6.12 -0.12 -23.17
N PHE A 265 -6.35 -1.14 -23.98
CA PHE A 265 -7.08 -2.33 -23.54
C PHE A 265 -6.37 -3.05 -22.41
N ASP A 266 -5.06 -3.05 -22.42
CA ASP A 266 -4.22 -3.64 -21.38
C ASP A 266 -4.36 -2.91 -20.05
N LEU A 267 -4.21 -1.58 -20.07
CA LEU A 267 -4.47 -0.75 -18.89
C LEU A 267 -5.92 -0.89 -18.40
N PHE A 268 -6.90 -0.79 -19.30
CA PHE A 268 -8.30 -0.97 -18.93
C PHE A 268 -8.55 -2.32 -18.29
N SER A 269 -7.99 -3.39 -18.86
CA SER A 269 -8.13 -4.74 -18.32
C SER A 269 -7.51 -4.86 -16.94
N SER A 270 -6.35 -4.25 -16.70
CA SER A 270 -5.68 -4.23 -15.39
C SER A 270 -6.54 -3.51 -14.34
N VAL A 271 -7.00 -2.29 -14.67
CA VAL A 271 -7.86 -1.49 -13.78
C VAL A 271 -9.18 -2.21 -13.49
N ALA A 272 -9.84 -2.73 -14.53
CA ALA A 272 -11.11 -3.43 -14.39
C ALA A 272 -10.96 -4.74 -13.60
N SER A 273 -9.94 -5.54 -13.89
CA SER A 273 -9.67 -6.80 -13.20
C SER A 273 -9.41 -6.57 -11.72
N LEU A 274 -8.56 -5.60 -11.37
CA LEU A 274 -8.31 -5.27 -9.98
C LEU A 274 -9.58 -4.77 -9.28
N PHE A 275 -10.33 -3.88 -9.89
CA PHE A 275 -11.58 -3.38 -9.32
C PHE A 275 -12.60 -4.50 -9.07
N ILE A 276 -12.80 -5.38 -10.05
CA ILE A 276 -13.71 -6.53 -9.94
C ILE A 276 -13.25 -7.45 -8.81
N LEU A 277 -11.98 -7.78 -8.78
CA LEU A 277 -11.41 -8.64 -7.75
C LEU A 277 -11.65 -8.09 -6.34
N LEU A 278 -11.37 -6.80 -6.13
CA LEU A 278 -11.46 -6.19 -4.80
C LEU A 278 -12.89 -5.90 -4.39
N TYR A 279 -13.76 -5.51 -5.33
CA TYR A 279 -15.00 -4.82 -5.00
C TYR A 279 -16.28 -5.39 -5.62
N ALA A 280 -16.22 -6.40 -6.52
CA ALA A 280 -17.42 -6.97 -7.15
C ALA A 280 -18.49 -7.39 -6.12
N PHE A 281 -18.07 -7.93 -4.98
CA PHE A 281 -18.97 -8.39 -3.92
C PHE A 281 -19.36 -7.26 -2.94
N LEU A 282 -18.58 -6.20 -2.86
CA LEU A 282 -18.83 -5.04 -1.98
C LEU A 282 -19.75 -4.00 -2.61
N VAL A 283 -19.58 -3.73 -3.90
CA VAL A 283 -20.29 -2.67 -4.61
C VAL A 283 -21.82 -2.82 -4.52
N PRO A 284 -22.43 -3.99 -4.74
CA PRO A 284 -23.87 -4.13 -4.59
C PRO A 284 -24.38 -3.77 -3.19
N LEU A 285 -23.62 -4.17 -2.15
CA LEU A 285 -23.93 -3.84 -0.76
C LEU A 285 -23.73 -2.34 -0.49
N ALA A 286 -22.67 -1.74 -1.05
CA ALA A 286 -22.36 -0.32 -0.88
C ALA A 286 -23.41 0.57 -1.53
N VAL A 287 -23.92 0.21 -2.72
CA VAL A 287 -25.01 0.93 -3.40
C VAL A 287 -26.26 0.97 -2.53
N VAL A 288 -26.69 -0.18 -1.99
CA VAL A 288 -27.85 -0.26 -1.08
C VAL A 288 -27.61 0.51 0.21
N GLY A 289 -26.35 0.48 0.68
CA GLY A 289 -25.98 1.10 1.94
C GLY A 289 -25.58 2.56 1.85
N TYR A 290 -25.57 3.14 0.67
CA TYR A 290 -25.18 4.53 0.50
C TYR A 290 -25.92 5.46 1.47
N PHE A 291 -25.21 6.41 2.04
CA PHE A 291 -25.74 7.45 2.91
C PHE A 291 -25.05 8.79 2.64
N LYS A 292 -25.75 9.87 2.94
CA LYS A 292 -25.26 11.23 2.67
C LYS A 292 -24.46 11.75 3.87
N ASP A 293 -23.14 11.80 3.74
CA ASP A 293 -22.26 12.60 4.61
C ASP A 293 -21.33 13.42 3.72
N LYS A 294 -21.30 14.73 3.91
CA LYS A 294 -20.60 15.65 3.01
C LYS A 294 -19.09 15.31 2.91
N SER A 295 -18.41 15.24 4.03
CA SER A 295 -16.96 15.01 4.04
C SER A 295 -16.60 13.61 3.54
N PHE A 296 -17.38 12.62 3.93
CA PHE A 296 -17.12 11.22 3.59
C PHE A 296 -17.36 10.92 2.11
N ASN A 297 -18.39 11.55 1.52
CA ASN A 297 -18.68 11.40 0.09
C ASN A 297 -17.58 12.04 -0.78
N PHE A 298 -16.99 13.17 -0.34
CA PHE A 298 -15.83 13.75 -1.03
C PHE A 298 -14.61 12.87 -0.96
N TRP A 299 -14.37 12.22 0.18
CA TRP A 299 -13.31 11.24 0.29
C TRP A 299 -13.51 10.07 -0.68
N ALA A 300 -14.71 9.47 -0.68
CA ALA A 300 -15.04 8.37 -1.60
C ALA A 300 -14.91 8.79 -3.08
N LEU A 301 -15.37 9.99 -3.42
CA LEU A 301 -15.24 10.55 -4.76
C LEU A 301 -13.78 10.76 -5.17
N LEU A 302 -12.96 11.35 -4.29
CA LEU A 302 -11.54 11.55 -4.54
C LEU A 302 -10.83 10.22 -4.83
N LEU A 303 -11.05 9.22 -3.96
CA LEU A 303 -10.45 7.90 -4.13
C LEU A 303 -10.90 7.23 -5.43
N ALA A 304 -12.18 7.36 -5.80
CA ALA A 304 -12.68 6.88 -7.07
C ALA A 304 -12.03 7.60 -8.27
N VAL A 305 -11.95 8.92 -8.21
CA VAL A 305 -11.25 9.72 -9.26
C VAL A 305 -9.79 9.30 -9.36
N GLY A 306 -9.07 9.18 -8.25
CA GLY A 306 -7.69 8.71 -8.25
C GLY A 306 -7.52 7.31 -8.84
N SER A 307 -8.49 6.41 -8.59
CA SER A 307 -8.46 5.02 -9.08
C SER A 307 -8.68 4.89 -10.59
N PHE A 308 -9.53 5.76 -11.17
CA PHE A 308 -9.98 5.62 -12.56
C PHE A 308 -9.49 6.74 -13.49
N SER A 309 -8.87 7.80 -12.97
CA SER A 309 -8.38 8.93 -13.79
C SER A 309 -7.33 8.50 -14.81
N CYS A 310 -6.56 7.45 -14.51
CA CYS A 310 -5.60 6.87 -15.44
C CYS A 310 -6.22 6.38 -16.76
N LEU A 311 -7.51 6.08 -16.78
CA LEU A 311 -8.23 5.70 -18.01
C LEU A 311 -8.54 6.88 -18.93
N ILE A 312 -8.37 8.12 -18.45
CA ILE A 312 -8.72 9.33 -19.20
C ILE A 312 -7.50 10.23 -19.37
N LEU A 313 -6.71 10.41 -18.31
CA LEU A 313 -5.62 11.37 -18.25
C LEU A 313 -4.27 10.68 -18.12
N PRO A 314 -3.35 10.84 -19.08
CA PRO A 314 -2.03 10.27 -19.04
C PRO A 314 -1.10 11.12 -18.17
N PHE A 315 -1.12 10.95 -16.86
CA PHE A 315 -0.20 11.64 -15.97
C PHE A 315 0.38 10.67 -14.91
N SER A 316 1.40 11.15 -14.21
CA SER A 316 2.17 10.35 -13.23
C SER A 316 1.36 9.64 -12.16
N ALA A 317 0.12 10.07 -11.91
CA ALA A 317 -0.82 9.35 -11.04
C ALA A 317 -1.13 7.91 -11.49
N LEU A 318 -0.78 7.54 -12.72
CA LEU A 318 -0.86 6.18 -13.22
C LEU A 318 -0.21 5.16 -12.31
N PHE A 319 0.98 5.42 -11.82
CA PHE A 319 1.67 4.50 -10.91
C PHE A 319 0.98 4.35 -9.58
N LEU A 320 0.12 5.30 -9.24
CA LEU A 320 -0.57 5.35 -7.96
C LEU A 320 -2.02 4.86 -8.08
N TRP A 321 -2.54 4.60 -9.28
CA TRP A 321 -3.95 4.23 -9.45
C TRP A 321 -4.32 2.99 -8.62
N GLY A 322 -3.45 1.99 -8.56
CA GLY A 322 -3.65 0.80 -7.75
C GLY A 322 -3.72 1.13 -6.25
N ARG A 323 -2.89 2.05 -5.75
CA ARG A 323 -2.92 2.50 -4.35
C ARG A 323 -4.22 3.25 -4.03
N TRP A 324 -4.66 4.15 -4.92
CA TRP A 324 -5.96 4.81 -4.79
C TRP A 324 -7.09 3.80 -4.76
N MET A 325 -7.03 2.81 -5.66
CA MET A 325 -8.04 1.76 -5.74
C MET A 325 -8.08 0.92 -4.46
N LEU A 326 -6.94 0.50 -3.92
CA LEU A 326 -6.90 -0.22 -2.65
C LEU A 326 -7.51 0.60 -1.51
N MET A 327 -7.27 1.92 -1.47
CA MET A 327 -7.84 2.80 -0.43
C MET A 327 -9.35 3.00 -0.52
N LEU A 328 -9.99 2.69 -1.65
CA LEU A 328 -11.45 2.69 -1.75
C LEU A 328 -12.12 1.76 -0.72
N VAL A 329 -11.40 0.77 -0.19
CA VAL A 329 -11.90 -0.12 0.86
C VAL A 329 -12.40 0.65 2.08
N TYR A 330 -11.78 1.78 2.43
CA TYR A 330 -12.19 2.56 3.60
C TYR A 330 -13.65 3.03 3.48
N PRO A 331 -14.03 3.88 2.52
CA PRO A 331 -15.41 4.33 2.41
C PRO A 331 -16.38 3.22 1.98
N LEU A 332 -15.98 2.33 1.07
CA LEU A 332 -16.87 1.28 0.58
C LEU A 332 -17.29 0.30 1.68
N THR A 333 -16.43 0.02 2.63
CA THR A 333 -16.77 -0.87 3.76
C THR A 333 -17.89 -0.28 4.62
N PHE A 334 -17.87 1.04 4.90
CA PHE A 334 -18.97 1.68 5.63
C PHE A 334 -20.28 1.58 4.88
N PHE A 335 -20.28 1.87 3.56
CA PHE A 335 -21.45 1.74 2.74
C PHE A 335 -21.95 0.29 2.67
N ALA A 336 -21.06 -0.67 2.45
CA ALA A 336 -21.40 -2.09 2.36
C ALA A 336 -22.04 -2.63 3.64
N VAL A 337 -21.45 -2.33 4.81
CA VAL A 337 -22.01 -2.76 6.09
C VAL A 337 -23.32 -2.05 6.41
N ASN A 338 -23.47 -0.78 6.02
CA ASN A 338 -24.76 -0.11 6.14
C ASN A 338 -25.84 -0.78 5.26
N GLY A 339 -25.48 -1.22 4.05
CA GLY A 339 -26.35 -1.99 3.16
C GLY A 339 -26.77 -3.33 3.78
N LEU A 340 -25.79 -4.08 4.26
CA LEU A 340 -26.04 -5.34 4.96
C LEU A 340 -26.97 -5.15 6.18
N TRP A 341 -26.77 -4.08 6.93
CA TRP A 341 -27.61 -3.73 8.07
C TRP A 341 -29.03 -3.38 7.67
N LYS A 342 -29.23 -2.58 6.61
CA LYS A 342 -30.56 -2.27 6.06
C LYS A 342 -31.29 -3.53 5.59
N ILE A 343 -30.58 -4.43 4.89
CA ILE A 343 -31.12 -5.72 4.42
C ILE A 343 -31.55 -6.58 5.63
N LYS A 344 -30.76 -6.62 6.71
CA LYS A 344 -31.07 -7.38 7.92
C LYS A 344 -32.30 -6.85 8.64
N CYS A 345 -32.40 -5.53 8.82
CA CYS A 345 -33.47 -4.87 9.59
C CYS A 345 -34.81 -4.77 8.84
N GLY A 346 -34.87 -5.21 7.59
CA GLY A 346 -36.13 -5.28 6.85
C GLY A 346 -36.67 -3.92 6.38
N ASN A 347 -35.88 -2.84 6.40
CA ASN A 347 -36.22 -1.54 5.81
C ASN A 347 -36.17 -1.64 4.28
N ALA A 348 -37.08 -2.47 3.75
CA ALA A 348 -36.99 -3.10 2.44
C ALA A 348 -37.45 -2.17 1.28
N PHE A 349 -37.90 -0.94 1.55
CA PHE A 349 -38.49 -0.14 0.49
C PHE A 349 -37.49 0.27 -0.61
N ASP A 350 -36.21 0.54 -0.23
CA ASP A 350 -35.16 0.85 -1.22
C ASP A 350 -34.47 -0.41 -1.76
N VAL A 351 -34.45 -1.48 -0.97
CA VAL A 351 -33.78 -2.74 -1.31
C VAL A 351 -34.55 -3.52 -2.37
N SER A 352 -35.90 -3.43 -2.35
CA SER A 352 -36.77 -4.19 -3.27
C SER A 352 -36.61 -3.76 -4.72
N ARG A 353 -36.33 -2.48 -5.01
CA ARG A 353 -36.11 -1.98 -6.38
C ARG A 353 -34.80 -2.46 -7.00
N PHE A 354 -33.72 -2.49 -6.23
CA PHE A 354 -32.40 -2.88 -6.76
C PHE A 354 -32.24 -4.41 -6.84
N PHE A 355 -32.85 -5.12 -5.88
CA PHE A 355 -32.79 -6.59 -5.81
C PHE A 355 -34.13 -7.25 -6.15
N SER A 356 -35.05 -6.57 -6.85
CA SER A 356 -36.33 -7.14 -7.29
C SER A 356 -36.17 -8.40 -8.16
N TRP A 357 -35.01 -8.54 -8.79
CA TRP A 357 -34.63 -9.72 -9.58
C TRP A 357 -34.26 -10.93 -8.70
N PHE A 358 -34.03 -10.74 -7.42
CA PHE A 358 -33.59 -11.80 -6.51
C PHE A 358 -34.69 -12.14 -5.50
N LYS A 359 -35.13 -13.39 -5.56
CA LYS A 359 -36.16 -13.93 -4.66
C LYS A 359 -35.78 -13.91 -3.17
N ALA A 360 -34.51 -13.67 -2.80
CA ALA A 360 -34.01 -13.74 -1.42
C ALA A 360 -32.88 -12.73 -1.12
N PRO A 361 -33.15 -11.41 -1.03
CA PRO A 361 -32.11 -10.38 -0.85
C PRO A 361 -31.25 -10.58 0.42
N LYS A 362 -31.84 -11.11 1.49
CA LYS A 362 -31.09 -11.42 2.73
C LYS A 362 -30.03 -12.52 2.52
N LYS A 363 -30.38 -13.60 1.83
CA LYS A 363 -29.43 -14.69 1.53
C LYS A 363 -28.31 -14.20 0.63
N MET A 364 -28.63 -13.38 -0.37
CA MET A 364 -27.64 -12.79 -1.27
C MET A 364 -26.69 -11.84 -0.53
N GLY A 365 -27.19 -10.94 0.31
CA GLY A 365 -26.34 -10.05 1.11
C GLY A 365 -25.37 -10.82 2.01
N ILE A 366 -25.84 -11.89 2.62
CA ILE A 366 -24.97 -12.79 3.41
C ILE A 366 -23.96 -13.49 2.52
N ALA A 367 -24.35 -14.03 1.36
CA ALA A 367 -23.46 -14.71 0.43
C ALA A 367 -22.33 -13.78 -0.07
N LEU A 368 -22.67 -12.56 -0.53
CA LEU A 368 -21.68 -11.56 -0.96
C LEU A 368 -20.68 -11.22 0.15
N SER A 369 -21.18 -11.06 1.39
CA SER A 369 -20.33 -10.80 2.54
C SER A 369 -19.39 -11.97 2.85
N LEU A 370 -19.89 -13.21 2.80
CA LEU A 370 -19.10 -14.41 3.05
C LEU A 370 -18.03 -14.60 1.97
N ILE A 371 -18.35 -14.39 0.70
CA ILE A 371 -17.37 -14.50 -0.39
C ILE A 371 -16.24 -13.47 -0.17
N SER A 372 -16.58 -12.23 0.15
CA SER A 372 -15.58 -11.18 0.42
C SER A 372 -14.67 -11.55 1.60
N ILE A 373 -15.24 -12.12 2.68
CA ILE A 373 -14.48 -12.59 3.84
C ILE A 373 -13.59 -13.79 3.49
N VAL A 374 -14.09 -14.74 2.69
CA VAL A 374 -13.33 -15.91 2.26
C VAL A 374 -12.14 -15.49 1.39
N LEU A 375 -12.32 -14.54 0.47
CA LEU A 375 -11.22 -14.01 -0.34
C LEU A 375 -10.13 -13.38 0.54
N GLY A 376 -10.51 -12.59 1.55
CA GLY A 376 -9.55 -12.04 2.52
C GLY A 376 -8.85 -13.15 3.34
N GLY A 377 -9.59 -14.16 3.78
CA GLY A 377 -9.04 -15.32 4.49
C GLY A 377 -8.06 -16.12 3.66
N LEU A 378 -8.39 -16.36 2.40
CA LEU A 378 -7.49 -16.99 1.45
C LEU A 378 -6.22 -16.16 1.23
N PHE A 379 -6.32 -14.86 1.04
CA PHE A 379 -5.17 -13.96 0.92
C PHE A 379 -4.28 -13.99 2.17
N MET A 380 -4.88 -14.01 3.34
CA MET A 380 -4.18 -14.06 4.63
C MET A 380 -3.41 -15.37 4.84
N SER A 381 -3.90 -16.50 4.32
CA SER A 381 -3.26 -17.82 4.45
C SER A 381 -2.13 -18.07 3.43
N TRP A 382 -1.90 -17.11 2.55
CA TRP A 382 -1.03 -17.23 1.39
C TRP A 382 0.47 -17.44 1.64
N PRO A 383 1.10 -16.91 2.71
CA PRO A 383 2.51 -17.15 2.98
C PRO A 383 2.93 -18.63 3.02
N LEU A 384 1.96 -19.51 3.18
CA LEU A 384 2.19 -20.97 3.28
C LEU A 384 2.35 -21.69 1.94
N VAL A 385 2.10 -21.04 0.81
CA VAL A 385 2.05 -21.73 -0.47
C VAL A 385 3.39 -21.62 -1.20
N ASP A 386 4.05 -22.74 -1.38
CA ASP A 386 5.29 -22.90 -2.12
C ASP A 386 5.29 -22.17 -3.46
N GLY A 387 6.08 -21.11 -3.56
CA GLY A 387 6.46 -20.46 -4.81
C GLY A 387 5.33 -19.97 -5.71
N LYS A 388 4.07 -20.10 -5.31
CA LYS A 388 2.92 -19.63 -6.08
C LYS A 388 2.38 -18.37 -5.45
N TYR A 389 2.34 -17.33 -6.24
CA TYR A 389 1.92 -16.00 -5.79
C TYR A 389 0.43 -15.86 -5.77
N GLY A 390 -0.06 -15.56 -4.63
CA GLY A 390 -1.34 -15.04 -4.44
C GLY A 390 -2.49 -15.93 -4.89
N VAL A 391 -3.65 -15.86 -4.25
CA VAL A 391 -4.94 -16.47 -4.65
C VAL A 391 -5.20 -16.36 -6.15
N ILE A 392 -4.44 -15.50 -6.82
CA ILE A 392 -4.63 -15.04 -8.17
C ILE A 392 -3.49 -15.49 -9.08
N GLY A 393 -2.64 -16.35 -8.62
CA GLY A 393 -1.61 -17.02 -9.43
C GLY A 393 -2.21 -17.99 -10.45
N TRP A 394 -3.00 -17.46 -11.35
CA TRP A 394 -3.50 -18.18 -12.49
C TRP A 394 -2.53 -18.03 -13.67
N GLY A 395 -1.41 -18.74 -13.60
CA GLY A 395 -0.41 -18.75 -14.66
C GLY A 395 0.18 -17.36 -14.95
N ASN A 396 0.42 -17.02 -16.20
CA ASN A 396 1.00 -15.75 -16.66
C ASN A 396 0.11 -14.50 -16.44
N THR A 397 -0.82 -14.54 -15.51
CA THR A 397 -1.78 -13.44 -15.21
C THR A 397 -1.25 -12.39 -14.26
N PHE A 398 0.03 -12.44 -13.86
CA PHE A 398 0.70 -11.38 -13.08
C PHE A 398 0.60 -10.01 -13.71
N LYS A 399 0.48 -9.95 -15.02
CA LYS A 399 0.28 -8.73 -15.78
C LYS A 399 -0.86 -7.84 -15.25
N TYR A 400 -1.91 -8.44 -14.67
CA TYR A 400 -3.09 -7.73 -14.20
C TYR A 400 -3.17 -7.61 -12.67
N VAL A 401 -2.18 -8.14 -11.96
CA VAL A 401 -2.13 -8.10 -10.50
C VAL A 401 -0.96 -7.22 -10.09
N PRO A 402 -1.21 -6.04 -9.52
CA PRO A 402 -0.13 -5.16 -9.09
C PRO A 402 0.72 -5.83 -8.00
N SER A 403 1.98 -5.44 -7.90
CA SER A 403 2.94 -5.90 -6.89
C SER A 403 2.40 -5.85 -5.47
N THR A 404 1.51 -4.89 -5.20
CA THR A 404 0.80 -4.71 -3.92
C THR A 404 -0.12 -5.86 -3.54
N MET A 405 -0.44 -6.75 -4.47
CA MET A 405 -1.23 -7.96 -4.22
C MET A 405 -0.35 -9.21 -4.11
N GLN A 406 0.95 -9.08 -4.24
CA GLN A 406 1.91 -10.17 -4.08
C GLN A 406 2.39 -10.23 -2.63
N SER A 407 2.78 -11.42 -2.16
CA SER A 407 3.21 -11.59 -0.76
C SER A 407 4.59 -10.98 -0.48
N SER A 408 5.49 -10.98 -1.47
CA SER A 408 6.84 -10.43 -1.36
C SER A 408 7.44 -10.24 -2.77
N SER A 409 8.55 -9.52 -2.88
CA SER A 409 9.36 -9.44 -4.12
C SER A 409 10.08 -10.75 -4.40
N VAL A 410 10.52 -11.45 -3.35
CA VAL A 410 11.10 -12.78 -3.41
C VAL A 410 10.14 -13.74 -2.69
N PRO A 411 9.84 -14.94 -3.22
CA PRO A 411 9.06 -15.94 -2.51
C PRO A 411 9.61 -16.22 -1.11
N ILE A 412 8.72 -16.43 -0.14
CA ILE A 412 9.14 -16.68 1.24
C ILE A 412 10.05 -17.90 1.33
N CYS A 413 9.78 -18.94 0.51
CA CYS A 413 10.63 -20.13 0.45
C CYS A 413 12.03 -19.88 -0.13
N ASP A 414 12.26 -18.76 -0.82
CA ASP A 414 13.56 -18.38 -1.41
C ASP A 414 14.30 -17.32 -0.58
N THR A 415 13.68 -16.86 0.49
CA THR A 415 14.24 -15.77 1.30
C THR A 415 15.54 -16.17 1.99
N GLU A 416 15.62 -17.39 2.53
CA GLU A 416 16.82 -17.91 3.16
C GLU A 416 17.97 -17.98 2.15
N GLY A 417 17.72 -18.60 0.97
CA GLY A 417 18.73 -18.65 -0.08
C GLY A 417 19.15 -17.28 -0.60
N THR A 418 18.24 -16.29 -0.57
CA THR A 418 18.61 -14.90 -0.91
C THR A 418 19.55 -14.32 0.13
N VAL A 419 19.31 -14.50 1.42
CA VAL A 419 20.19 -14.04 2.49
C VAL A 419 21.56 -14.71 2.37
N ASP A 420 21.60 -16.04 2.22
CA ASP A 420 22.83 -16.79 2.05
C ASP A 420 23.66 -16.30 0.86
N ALA A 421 22.99 -15.96 -0.26
CA ALA A 421 23.67 -15.42 -1.45
C ALA A 421 24.37 -14.08 -1.16
N PHE A 422 23.71 -13.18 -0.42
CA PHE A 422 24.34 -11.90 -0.03
C PHE A 422 25.45 -12.07 1.00
N GLU A 423 25.33 -13.01 1.95
CA GLU A 423 26.40 -13.35 2.89
C GLU A 423 27.61 -13.92 2.15
N TRP A 424 27.37 -14.77 1.16
CA TRP A 424 28.43 -15.30 0.30
C TRP A 424 29.13 -14.17 -0.48
N LEU A 425 28.36 -13.25 -1.09
CA LEU A 425 28.91 -12.10 -1.82
C LEU A 425 29.79 -11.23 -0.93
N ASN A 426 29.35 -10.91 0.29
CA ASN A 426 30.14 -10.10 1.23
C ASN A 426 31.48 -10.71 1.60
N THR A 427 31.63 -12.05 1.46
CA THR A 427 32.88 -12.75 1.75
C THR A 427 33.75 -12.98 0.52
N HIS A 428 33.20 -12.89 -0.68
CA HIS A 428 33.89 -13.26 -1.93
C HIS A 428 34.10 -12.09 -2.90
N MET A 429 33.32 -11.03 -2.79
CA MET A 429 33.53 -9.82 -3.58
C MET A 429 34.81 -9.10 -3.11
N THR A 430 35.47 -8.48 -4.07
CA THR A 430 36.64 -7.60 -3.88
C THR A 430 36.26 -6.16 -4.27
N ASN A 431 37.15 -5.21 -4.00
CA ASN A 431 36.92 -3.80 -4.38
C ASN A 431 36.82 -3.61 -5.90
N ASP A 432 37.39 -4.53 -6.68
CA ASP A 432 37.37 -4.51 -8.15
C ASP A 432 36.15 -5.32 -8.71
N SER A 433 35.25 -5.71 -7.82
CA SER A 433 34.03 -6.45 -8.17
C SER A 433 32.81 -5.55 -8.10
N SER A 434 31.80 -5.84 -8.94
CA SER A 434 30.48 -5.21 -8.86
C SER A 434 29.36 -6.26 -8.76
N LEU A 435 28.22 -5.87 -8.19
CA LEU A 435 27.01 -6.68 -8.20
C LEU A 435 26.01 -6.12 -9.21
N LEU A 436 25.63 -6.92 -10.20
CA LEU A 436 24.53 -6.60 -11.10
C LEU A 436 23.21 -6.95 -10.42
N VAL A 437 22.35 -5.95 -10.21
CA VAL A 437 21.16 -6.08 -9.39
C VAL A 437 19.91 -5.81 -10.22
N HIS A 438 19.08 -6.82 -10.38
CA HIS A 438 17.73 -6.61 -10.89
C HIS A 438 16.87 -5.92 -9.82
N ASP A 439 15.89 -5.11 -10.23
CA ASP A 439 15.04 -4.31 -9.32
C ASP A 439 14.37 -5.16 -8.23
N VAL A 440 14.07 -6.42 -8.48
CA VAL A 440 13.50 -7.37 -7.52
C VAL A 440 14.38 -7.60 -6.28
N PHE A 441 15.71 -7.56 -6.45
CA PHE A 441 16.67 -7.74 -5.37
C PHE A 441 17.22 -6.41 -4.82
N LYS A 442 16.81 -5.28 -5.36
CA LYS A 442 17.30 -3.96 -4.97
C LYS A 442 17.30 -3.72 -3.46
N PHE A 443 16.18 -3.95 -2.81
CA PHE A 443 16.06 -3.70 -1.36
C PHE A 443 16.77 -4.77 -0.51
N TRP A 444 16.91 -5.98 -1.03
CA TRP A 444 17.74 -7.02 -0.44
C TRP A 444 19.22 -6.62 -0.47
N THR A 445 19.67 -6.08 -1.60
CA THR A 445 21.03 -5.53 -1.74
C THR A 445 21.29 -4.40 -0.73
N MET A 446 20.35 -3.47 -0.60
CA MET A 446 20.45 -2.37 0.36
C MET A 446 20.54 -2.85 1.82
N LEU A 447 19.92 -3.98 2.14
CA LEU A 447 19.89 -4.51 3.50
C LEU A 447 21.11 -5.37 3.84
N TYR A 448 21.57 -6.18 2.89
CA TYR A 448 22.53 -7.25 3.16
C TYR A 448 23.89 -7.05 2.51
N LEU A 449 24.00 -6.33 1.38
CA LEU A 449 25.30 -6.09 0.77
C LEU A 449 26.08 -5.03 1.54
N ASP A 450 27.38 -5.28 1.77
CA ASP A 450 28.26 -4.28 2.38
C ASP A 450 28.30 -3.01 1.51
N GLN A 451 28.19 -1.86 2.16
CA GLN A 451 28.15 -0.55 1.49
C GLN A 451 29.46 -0.17 0.79
N SER A 452 30.56 -0.89 1.04
CA SER A 452 31.82 -0.72 0.32
C SER A 452 31.76 -1.20 -1.12
N TYR A 453 30.83 -2.09 -1.46
CA TYR A 453 30.67 -2.64 -2.81
C TYR A 453 29.74 -1.81 -3.67
N THR A 454 30.05 -1.75 -4.97
CA THR A 454 29.22 -1.07 -5.97
C THR A 454 28.18 -2.03 -6.53
N ALA A 455 26.94 -1.57 -6.59
CA ALA A 455 25.84 -2.28 -7.23
C ALA A 455 25.38 -1.54 -8.49
N ILE A 456 25.15 -2.28 -9.58
CA ILE A 456 24.65 -1.77 -10.85
C ILE A 456 23.19 -2.21 -11.02
N LEU A 457 22.27 -1.28 -10.89
CA LEU A 457 20.84 -1.55 -11.00
C LEU A 457 20.41 -1.61 -12.46
N PHE A 458 19.68 -2.67 -12.82
CA PHE A 458 19.09 -2.83 -14.15
C PHE A 458 17.69 -3.46 -14.07
N ASP A 459 16.89 -3.31 -15.13
CA ASP A 459 15.51 -3.82 -15.18
C ASP A 459 15.40 -5.12 -16.01
N ASN A 460 15.86 -5.09 -17.28
CA ASN A 460 15.58 -6.20 -18.20
C ASN A 460 16.81 -6.66 -19.00
N ASN A 461 17.89 -5.91 -19.02
CA ASN A 461 19.04 -6.16 -19.89
C ASN A 461 20.32 -6.38 -19.09
N LEU A 462 20.61 -7.63 -18.80
CA LEU A 462 21.81 -8.04 -18.07
C LEU A 462 23.09 -7.76 -18.87
N ASP A 463 23.06 -7.89 -20.21
CA ASP A 463 24.24 -7.66 -21.05
C ASP A 463 24.66 -6.19 -21.04
N GLU A 464 23.71 -5.26 -20.98
CA GLU A 464 24.03 -3.84 -20.85
C GLU A 464 24.60 -3.53 -19.47
N ALA A 465 24.08 -4.16 -18.41
CA ALA A 465 24.63 -4.03 -17.06
C ALA A 465 26.06 -4.55 -16.99
N SER A 466 26.35 -5.69 -17.61
CA SER A 466 27.72 -6.24 -17.73
C SER A 466 28.66 -5.29 -18.48
N LYS A 467 28.21 -4.74 -19.61
CA LYS A 467 29.02 -3.75 -20.36
C LYS A 467 29.33 -2.51 -19.52
N LEU A 468 28.35 -2.04 -18.76
CA LEU A 468 28.57 -0.91 -17.85
C LEU A 468 29.60 -1.25 -16.77
N ALA A 469 29.54 -2.46 -16.19
CA ALA A 469 30.55 -2.90 -15.21
C ALA A 469 31.97 -2.86 -15.80
N VAL A 470 32.17 -3.40 -17.01
CA VAL A 470 33.45 -3.33 -17.72
C VAL A 470 33.89 -1.90 -17.98
N GLN A 471 32.96 -1.02 -18.42
CA GLN A 471 33.26 0.40 -18.68
C GLN A 471 33.67 1.16 -17.42
N GLN A 472 33.15 0.77 -16.26
CA GLN A 472 33.53 1.33 -14.95
C GLN A 472 34.85 0.76 -14.41
N GLY A 473 35.45 -0.22 -15.09
CA GLY A 473 36.74 -0.79 -14.75
C GLY A 473 36.67 -1.96 -13.76
N PHE A 474 35.50 -2.55 -13.54
CA PHE A 474 35.39 -3.75 -12.69
C PHE A 474 35.97 -4.97 -13.40
N GLU A 475 36.77 -5.77 -12.70
CA GLU A 475 37.39 -6.98 -13.21
C GLU A 475 36.47 -8.20 -13.14
N SER A 476 35.49 -8.16 -12.20
CA SER A 476 34.49 -9.19 -12.04
C SER A 476 33.11 -8.60 -11.74
N ALA A 477 32.07 -9.27 -12.19
CA ALA A 477 30.70 -8.92 -11.90
C ALA A 477 29.90 -10.17 -11.53
N TYR A 478 29.16 -10.04 -10.44
CA TYR A 478 28.29 -11.07 -9.91
C TYR A 478 26.83 -10.71 -10.15
N PHE A 479 25.96 -11.74 -10.20
CA PHE A 479 24.53 -11.57 -10.40
C PHE A 479 23.75 -12.57 -9.54
N VAL A 480 22.79 -12.10 -8.76
CA VAL A 480 21.91 -12.96 -7.95
C VAL A 480 20.62 -13.23 -8.71
N TRP A 481 20.29 -14.50 -8.93
CA TRP A 481 19.09 -14.90 -9.62
C TRP A 481 18.61 -16.30 -9.23
N TRP A 482 17.40 -16.66 -9.71
CA TRP A 482 16.91 -18.02 -9.57
C TRP A 482 17.62 -18.95 -10.55
N ASN A 483 17.97 -20.17 -10.08
CA ASN A 483 18.56 -21.22 -10.92
C ASN A 483 17.52 -22.03 -11.69
N GLN A 484 16.24 -21.68 -11.57
CA GLN A 484 15.13 -22.29 -12.30
C GLN A 484 14.09 -21.23 -12.64
N ASP A 485 13.29 -21.48 -13.67
CA ASP A 485 12.19 -20.59 -14.03
C ASP A 485 11.13 -20.59 -12.92
N ILE A 486 10.89 -19.44 -12.34
CA ILE A 486 9.84 -19.20 -11.34
C ILE A 486 8.56 -18.63 -11.96
N GLY A 487 8.54 -18.40 -13.28
CA GLY A 487 7.36 -18.09 -14.09
C GLY A 487 6.87 -16.64 -14.00
N TRP A 488 7.63 -15.70 -13.43
CA TRP A 488 7.17 -14.32 -13.28
C TRP A 488 8.17 -13.22 -13.67
N TYR A 489 9.47 -13.50 -13.66
CA TYR A 489 10.47 -12.59 -14.21
C TYR A 489 11.11 -13.25 -15.43
N ASN A 490 10.95 -12.66 -16.60
CA ASN A 490 11.64 -13.10 -17.81
C ASN A 490 12.91 -12.28 -17.97
N LEU A 491 14.04 -12.82 -17.53
CA LEU A 491 15.35 -12.34 -17.96
C LEU A 491 15.75 -13.07 -19.23
N GLN A 492 16.05 -12.29 -20.27
CA GLN A 492 16.67 -12.84 -21.47
C GLN A 492 18.14 -13.19 -21.15
N ASN A 493 18.58 -14.38 -21.56
CA ASN A 493 19.99 -14.82 -21.51
C ASN A 493 20.57 -15.29 -20.16
N SER A 494 19.76 -15.71 -19.20
CA SER A 494 20.30 -16.30 -17.96
C SER A 494 20.80 -17.75 -18.10
N ASN A 495 20.55 -18.42 -19.24
CA ASN A 495 20.82 -19.86 -19.39
C ASN A 495 22.29 -20.25 -19.55
N ASP A 496 23.19 -19.29 -19.87
CA ASP A 496 24.62 -19.54 -20.13
C ASP A 496 25.52 -19.04 -18.99
N LEU A 497 24.96 -18.63 -17.86
CA LEU A 497 25.72 -18.09 -16.72
C LEU A 497 26.31 -19.24 -15.87
N VAL A 498 27.54 -19.06 -15.42
CA VAL A 498 28.21 -20.02 -14.54
C VAL A 498 27.82 -19.71 -13.10
N SER A 499 27.12 -20.63 -12.45
CA SER A 499 26.85 -20.55 -11.01
C SER A 499 28.14 -20.74 -10.22
N VAL A 500 28.41 -19.84 -9.28
CA VAL A 500 29.56 -19.91 -8.36
C VAL A 500 29.14 -20.20 -6.93
N PHE A 501 27.83 -20.03 -6.63
CA PHE A 501 27.22 -20.36 -5.35
C PHE A 501 25.75 -20.69 -5.56
N ASP A 502 25.24 -21.69 -4.83
CA ASP A 502 23.84 -22.11 -4.87
C ASP A 502 23.30 -22.29 -3.45
N SER A 503 22.14 -21.72 -3.17
CA SER A 503 21.35 -21.98 -1.95
C SER A 503 19.88 -22.13 -2.31
N GLY A 504 19.37 -23.34 -2.26
CA GLY A 504 18.01 -23.66 -2.68
C GLY A 504 17.77 -23.34 -4.16
N ARG A 505 16.86 -22.41 -4.42
CA ARG A 505 16.55 -21.94 -5.79
C ARG A 505 17.28 -20.66 -6.18
N ILE A 506 18.05 -20.10 -5.27
CA ILE A 506 18.81 -18.87 -5.50
C ILE A 506 20.27 -19.24 -5.78
N SER A 507 20.84 -18.62 -6.79
CA SER A 507 22.24 -18.77 -7.16
C SER A 507 22.91 -17.42 -7.34
N VAL A 508 24.21 -17.40 -7.09
CA VAL A 508 25.11 -16.32 -7.50
C VAL A 508 25.82 -16.76 -8.76
N PHE A 509 25.70 -15.97 -9.80
CA PHE A 509 26.38 -16.19 -11.08
C PHE A 509 27.53 -15.24 -11.23
N GLN A 510 28.62 -15.69 -11.78
CA GLN A 510 29.69 -14.83 -12.27
C GLN A 510 29.44 -14.52 -13.75
N VAL A 511 29.45 -13.24 -14.09
CA VAL A 511 29.09 -12.73 -15.42
C VAL A 511 30.32 -12.24 -16.17
N ILE A 512 31.33 -11.75 -15.44
CA ILE A 512 32.62 -11.27 -15.96
C ILE A 512 33.73 -11.88 -15.16
#